data_753f51e1589b25c803ab455b27bc4ab5
#
_entry.id   753f51e1589b25c803ab455b27bc4ab5
#
_cell.length_a   1.000
_cell.length_b   1.000
_cell.length_c   1.000
_cell.angle_alpha   90.00
_cell.angle_beta   90.00
_cell.angle_gamma   90.00
#
_symmetry.space_group_name_H-M   'P 1'
#
loop_
_entity.id
_entity.type
_entity.pdbx_description
1 polymer ?
#
loop_
_entity_poly.entity_id
_entity_poly.type
_entity_poly.pdbx_seq_one_letter_code
_entity_poly.pdbx_strand_id
1 'polypeptide(L)'
;SSITEGGRGANGTAFPNQPEKALKLYEFEGSPFCRRVREVLTLLNLDYEVYPCPKGGTKYRQVVKKQGGKLRFPYFVDENTGTAMYESVDIVDYLFKHYGKSGTTPKKYAHYPKYPIVAFAGTLINGARGVWIDKKIINREAPKELLELWGFEASPYSRVVRGVLTELELPFVFHNVAKERWQDQGPSVLRLKPGKYIPLEGGKREKVVPVM
;
A
#
# COMPACT_ATOMS: atom_id res chain seq x y z
N SER A 1 1.45 11.12 -9.44
CA SER A 1 1.76 10.09 -10.44
C SER A 1 3.13 9.50 -10.16
N SER A 2 3.38 8.25 -10.52
CA SER A 2 4.65 7.57 -10.29
C SER A 2 5.86 8.29 -10.92
N ILE A 3 5.65 9.08 -11.96
CA ILE A 3 6.68 9.85 -12.66
C ILE A 3 7.17 11.02 -11.81
N THR A 4 6.28 11.75 -11.13
CA THR A 4 6.64 12.91 -10.30
C THR A 4 7.36 12.55 -9.00
N GLU A 5 7.38 11.27 -8.62
CA GLU A 5 7.93 10.78 -7.35
C GLU A 5 9.07 9.78 -7.52
N GLY A 6 9.73 9.78 -8.69
CA GLY A 6 10.94 8.99 -8.93
C GLY A 6 10.74 7.47 -8.95
N GLY A 7 9.53 6.98 -9.32
CA GLY A 7 9.24 5.55 -9.44
C GLY A 7 9.17 4.78 -8.12
N ARG A 8 9.03 5.47 -6.99
CA ARG A 8 8.84 4.82 -5.68
C ARG A 8 7.58 3.97 -5.69
N GLY A 9 7.61 2.84 -4.99
CA GLY A 9 6.47 1.91 -4.93
C GLY A 9 6.27 1.06 -6.19
N ALA A 10 7.26 0.97 -7.09
CA ALA A 10 7.25 0.07 -8.22
C ALA A 10 8.13 -1.17 -8.01
N ASN A 11 9.29 -0.98 -7.41
CA ASN A 11 10.29 -2.02 -7.19
C ASN A 11 10.15 -2.63 -5.79
N GLY A 12 10.48 -3.90 -5.67
CA GLY A 12 10.44 -4.63 -4.41
C GLY A 12 11.47 -5.74 -4.30
N THR A 13 11.60 -6.27 -3.10
CA THR A 13 12.46 -7.40 -2.78
C THR A 13 11.94 -8.66 -3.44
N ALA A 14 12.81 -9.43 -4.08
CA ALA A 14 12.46 -10.68 -4.77
C ALA A 14 11.89 -11.74 -3.81
N PHE A 15 12.54 -11.92 -2.67
CA PHE A 15 12.15 -12.91 -1.66
C PHE A 15 11.90 -12.18 -0.34
N PRO A 16 10.66 -11.70 -0.10
CA PRO A 16 10.31 -10.98 1.10
C PRO A 16 10.24 -11.90 2.32
N ASN A 17 10.58 -11.35 3.49
CA ASN A 17 10.32 -11.99 4.77
C ASN A 17 8.86 -11.70 5.17
N GLN A 18 7.93 -12.53 4.71
CA GLN A 18 6.50 -12.36 5.02
C GLN A 18 6.25 -12.65 6.51
N PRO A 19 5.47 -11.80 7.19
CA PRO A 19 5.02 -12.08 8.54
C PRO A 19 4.08 -13.29 8.58
N GLU A 20 4.06 -14.00 9.71
CA GLU A 20 3.15 -15.13 9.93
C GLU A 20 1.69 -14.69 9.95
N LYS A 21 1.40 -13.60 10.68
CA LYS A 21 0.09 -12.95 10.70
C LYS A 21 0.12 -11.71 9.79
N ALA A 22 -0.94 -11.49 9.03
CA ALA A 22 -1.04 -10.36 8.15
C ALA A 22 -0.89 -9.02 8.91
N LEU A 23 -0.08 -8.13 8.37
CA LEU A 23 0.02 -6.74 8.83
C LEU A 23 -1.30 -6.03 8.53
N LYS A 24 -1.73 -5.11 9.40
CA LYS A 24 -2.97 -4.36 9.21
C LYS A 24 -2.69 -2.87 9.06
N LEU A 25 -3.21 -2.29 8.00
CA LEU A 25 -3.07 -0.87 7.71
C LEU A 25 -4.44 -0.21 7.62
N TYR A 26 -4.74 0.67 8.58
CA TYR A 26 -5.91 1.54 8.56
C TYR A 26 -5.52 2.85 7.87
N GLU A 27 -6.14 3.13 6.72
CA GLU A 27 -5.67 4.18 5.84
C GLU A 27 -6.76 4.72 4.90
N PHE A 28 -6.45 5.72 4.09
CA PHE A 28 -7.25 6.11 2.92
C PHE A 28 -6.36 6.48 1.75
N GLU A 29 -6.78 6.10 0.53
CA GLU A 29 -5.93 6.16 -0.68
C GLU A 29 -5.38 7.56 -0.96
N GLY A 30 -6.17 8.60 -0.73
CA GLY A 30 -5.76 9.98 -1.01
C GLY A 30 -4.76 10.58 -0.02
N SER A 31 -4.37 9.86 1.05
CA SER A 31 -3.43 10.37 2.04
C SER A 31 -1.97 10.21 1.60
N PRO A 32 -1.19 11.30 1.55
CA PRO A 32 0.23 11.22 1.24
C PRO A 32 1.05 10.50 2.32
N PHE A 33 0.61 10.54 3.58
CA PHE A 33 1.26 9.85 4.69
C PHE A 33 1.01 8.33 4.62
N CYS A 34 -0.21 7.92 4.28
CA CYS A 34 -0.54 6.51 4.04
C CYS A 34 0.24 5.95 2.85
N ARG A 35 0.34 6.73 1.78
CA ARG A 35 1.12 6.37 0.61
C ARG A 35 2.58 6.07 0.93
N ARG A 36 3.22 6.85 1.81
CA ARG A 36 4.60 6.60 2.26
C ARG A 36 4.75 5.18 2.83
N VAL A 37 3.80 4.74 3.65
CA VAL A 37 3.81 3.40 4.23
C VAL A 37 3.60 2.33 3.15
N ARG A 38 2.63 2.54 2.24
CA ARG A 38 2.38 1.62 1.12
C ARG A 38 3.60 1.48 0.18
N GLU A 39 4.33 2.57 -0.07
CA GLU A 39 5.57 2.52 -0.86
C GLU A 39 6.62 1.61 -0.23
N VAL A 40 6.76 1.64 1.11
CA VAL A 40 7.70 0.77 1.84
C VAL A 40 7.20 -0.66 1.89
N LEU A 41 5.91 -0.89 2.14
CA LEU A 41 5.31 -2.23 2.06
C LEU A 41 5.51 -2.85 0.66
N THR A 42 5.38 -2.04 -0.41
CA THR A 42 5.69 -2.48 -1.77
C THR A 42 7.19 -2.76 -1.97
N LEU A 43 8.08 -1.92 -1.45
CA LEU A 43 9.53 -2.12 -1.54
C LEU A 43 9.96 -3.41 -0.83
N LEU A 44 9.40 -3.68 0.34
CA LEU A 44 9.63 -4.90 1.08
C LEU A 44 8.83 -6.10 0.52
N ASN A 45 7.96 -5.85 -0.45
CA ASN A 45 7.09 -6.80 -1.13
C ASN A 45 6.22 -7.62 -0.16
N LEU A 46 5.77 -6.97 0.94
CA LEU A 46 4.95 -7.56 2.00
C LEU A 46 3.47 -7.51 1.65
N ASP A 47 2.75 -8.56 1.99
CA ASP A 47 1.29 -8.59 1.92
C ASP A 47 0.70 -8.02 3.20
N TYR A 48 -0.44 -7.36 3.09
CA TYR A 48 -1.08 -6.74 4.24
C TYR A 48 -2.58 -6.53 4.02
N GLU A 49 -3.32 -6.50 5.11
CA GLU A 49 -4.74 -6.17 5.13
C GLU A 49 -4.91 -4.65 5.14
N VAL A 50 -5.79 -4.15 4.28
CA VAL A 50 -6.17 -2.75 4.21
C VAL A 50 -7.57 -2.56 4.78
N TYR A 51 -7.67 -1.66 5.74
CA TYR A 51 -8.94 -1.24 6.33
C TYR A 51 -9.21 0.22 5.96
N PRO A 52 -10.04 0.48 4.95
CA PRO A 52 -10.25 1.83 4.44
C PRO A 52 -10.92 2.74 5.46
N CYS A 53 -10.34 3.94 5.63
CA CYS A 53 -10.79 4.96 6.55
C CYS A 53 -11.03 6.31 5.86
N PRO A 54 -11.88 6.41 4.82
CA PRO A 54 -12.16 7.67 4.13
C PRO A 54 -12.81 8.69 5.08
N LYS A 55 -12.75 9.97 4.73
CA LYS A 55 -13.48 11.02 5.46
C LYS A 55 -14.99 10.76 5.35
N GLY A 56 -15.67 10.80 6.50
CA GLY A 56 -17.08 10.45 6.61
C GLY A 56 -17.35 8.95 6.76
N GLY A 57 -16.31 8.11 6.71
CA GLY A 57 -16.43 6.67 6.95
C GLY A 57 -16.88 6.33 8.37
N THR A 58 -17.69 5.29 8.49
CA THR A 58 -18.36 4.93 9.75
C THR A 58 -17.86 3.63 10.37
N LYS A 59 -17.17 2.79 9.59
CA LYS A 59 -16.75 1.44 10.03
C LYS A 59 -15.38 1.47 10.71
N TYR A 60 -14.32 1.53 9.94
CA TYR A 60 -12.96 1.32 10.44
C TYR A 60 -12.37 2.51 11.18
N ARG A 61 -12.87 3.73 10.93
CA ARG A 61 -12.48 4.91 11.73
C ARG A 61 -12.83 4.73 13.22
N GLN A 62 -13.97 4.10 13.53
CA GLN A 62 -14.36 3.83 14.92
C GLN A 62 -13.45 2.78 15.58
N VAL A 63 -13.00 1.78 14.81
CA VAL A 63 -12.02 0.79 15.28
C VAL A 63 -10.72 1.48 15.67
N VAL A 64 -10.18 2.35 14.82
CA VAL A 64 -8.96 3.12 15.10
C VAL A 64 -9.13 4.02 16.33
N LYS A 65 -10.27 4.71 16.47
CA LYS A 65 -10.55 5.53 17.65
C LYS A 65 -10.58 4.71 18.93
N LYS A 66 -11.20 3.51 18.90
CA LYS A 66 -11.29 2.61 20.06
C LYS A 66 -9.94 2.01 20.45
N GLN A 67 -9.15 1.55 19.47
CA GLN A 67 -7.88 0.88 19.72
C GLN A 67 -6.75 1.87 20.03
N GLY A 68 -6.63 2.94 19.25
CA GLY A 68 -5.51 3.85 19.31
C GLY A 68 -5.81 5.21 19.96
N GLY A 69 -7.07 5.46 20.33
CA GLY A 69 -7.50 6.70 21.03
C GLY A 69 -7.58 7.95 20.14
N LYS A 70 -7.05 7.93 18.92
CA LYS A 70 -6.98 9.08 18.01
C LYS A 70 -7.48 8.73 16.61
N LEU A 71 -8.07 9.71 15.89
CA LEU A 71 -8.45 9.56 14.49
C LEU A 71 -7.35 10.14 13.57
N ARG A 72 -6.19 9.49 13.56
CA ARG A 72 -5.06 9.81 12.69
C ARG A 72 -4.73 8.64 11.77
N PHE A 73 -4.21 8.92 10.59
CA PHE A 73 -3.88 7.93 9.56
C PHE A 73 -2.55 8.28 8.90
N PRO A 74 -1.73 7.26 8.60
CA PRO A 74 -1.98 5.83 8.79
C PRO A 74 -1.99 5.40 10.26
N TYR A 75 -2.75 4.33 10.57
CA TYR A 75 -2.63 3.56 11.80
C TYR A 75 -2.27 2.13 11.43
N PHE A 76 -1.21 1.63 12.00
CA PHE A 76 -0.61 0.36 11.64
C PHE A 76 -0.65 -0.60 12.83
N VAL A 77 -0.95 -1.87 12.56
CA VAL A 77 -0.98 -2.93 13.58
C VAL A 77 -0.21 -4.14 13.08
N ASP A 78 0.68 -4.65 13.92
CA ASP A 78 1.43 -5.89 13.72
C ASP A 78 1.18 -6.83 14.90
N GLU A 79 0.35 -7.83 14.68
CA GLU A 79 0.02 -8.82 15.70
C GLU A 79 1.15 -9.84 15.97
N ASN A 80 2.17 -9.91 15.08
CA ASN A 80 3.32 -10.78 15.28
C ASN A 80 4.19 -10.29 16.45
N THR A 81 4.19 -8.99 16.70
CA THR A 81 4.98 -8.35 17.76
C THR A 81 4.13 -7.69 18.84
N GLY A 82 2.80 -7.67 18.66
CA GLY A 82 1.87 -6.93 19.52
C GLY A 82 1.97 -5.41 19.37
N THR A 83 2.51 -4.91 18.26
CA THR A 83 2.74 -3.47 18.04
C THR A 83 1.55 -2.82 17.35
N ALA A 84 1.15 -1.65 17.86
CA ALA A 84 0.19 -0.76 17.21
C ALA A 84 0.70 0.68 17.27
N MET A 85 0.75 1.38 16.12
CA MET A 85 1.39 2.70 16.06
C MET A 85 0.79 3.62 15.01
N TYR A 86 1.02 4.90 15.23
CA TYR A 86 0.75 5.98 14.28
C TYR A 86 2.06 6.48 13.67
N GLU A 87 1.98 7.58 12.94
CA GLU A 87 3.06 8.32 12.31
C GLU A 87 3.79 7.53 11.23
N SER A 88 3.63 7.99 9.99
CA SER A 88 4.17 7.29 8.82
C SER A 88 5.69 7.13 8.84
N VAL A 89 6.42 8.00 9.55
CA VAL A 89 7.88 7.91 9.68
C VAL A 89 8.24 6.73 10.57
N ASP A 90 7.60 6.64 11.73
CA ASP A 90 7.86 5.60 12.73
C ASP A 90 7.45 4.23 12.19
N ILE A 91 6.32 4.15 11.46
CA ILE A 91 5.89 2.93 10.78
C ILE A 91 6.93 2.49 9.74
N VAL A 92 7.48 3.42 8.96
CA VAL A 92 8.52 3.13 7.97
C VAL A 92 9.78 2.58 8.64
N ASP A 93 10.24 3.22 9.70
CA ASP A 93 11.41 2.75 10.45
C ASP A 93 11.17 1.37 11.06
N TYR A 94 9.98 1.16 11.62
CA TYR A 94 9.56 -0.14 12.13
C TYR A 94 9.58 -1.24 11.06
N LEU A 95 9.00 -0.97 9.88
CA LEU A 95 8.96 -1.93 8.78
C LEU A 95 10.36 -2.32 8.30
N PHE A 96 11.29 -1.37 8.17
CA PHE A 96 12.67 -1.68 7.80
C PHE A 96 13.40 -2.47 8.89
N LYS A 97 13.16 -2.14 10.15
CA LYS A 97 13.79 -2.82 11.30
C LYS A 97 13.39 -4.29 11.40
N HIS A 98 12.09 -4.59 11.22
CA HIS A 98 11.55 -5.93 11.45
C HIS A 98 11.52 -6.81 10.19
N TYR A 99 11.31 -6.20 9.01
CA TYR A 99 11.08 -6.92 7.74
C TYR A 99 12.11 -6.58 6.66
N GLY A 100 12.94 -5.57 6.87
CA GLY A 100 14.02 -5.20 5.95
C GLY A 100 15.27 -6.03 6.13
N LYS A 101 15.95 -6.38 5.04
CA LYS A 101 17.19 -7.17 5.08
C LYS A 101 18.32 -6.52 5.89
N SER A 102 18.43 -5.19 5.88
CA SER A 102 19.47 -4.45 6.60
C SER A 102 19.09 -4.07 8.03
N GLY A 103 17.82 -4.21 8.41
CA GLY A 103 17.31 -3.74 9.69
C GLY A 103 17.36 -2.23 9.90
N THR A 104 17.73 -1.46 8.87
CA THR A 104 17.89 0.00 8.95
C THR A 104 17.17 0.70 7.79
N THR A 105 16.60 1.87 8.09
CA THR A 105 15.90 2.69 7.10
C THR A 105 16.89 3.34 6.14
N PRO A 106 16.80 3.08 4.82
CA PRO A 106 17.66 3.75 3.84
C PRO A 106 17.44 5.27 3.84
N LYS A 107 18.52 6.05 3.66
CA LYS A 107 18.50 7.53 3.70
C LYS A 107 17.40 8.16 2.86
N LYS A 108 17.09 7.61 1.68
CA LYS A 108 16.02 8.10 0.80
C LYS A 108 14.61 7.99 1.38
N TYR A 109 14.38 7.14 2.39
CA TYR A 109 13.12 6.99 3.10
C TYR A 109 13.14 7.71 4.45
N ALA A 110 14.29 7.82 5.12
CA ALA A 110 14.46 8.57 6.37
C ALA A 110 14.24 10.10 6.17
N HIS A 111 14.70 10.65 5.03
CA HIS A 111 14.61 12.07 4.70
C HIS A 111 13.36 12.43 3.86
N TYR A 112 12.29 11.71 4.01
CA TYR A 112 11.04 12.07 3.34
C TYR A 112 10.55 13.42 3.86
N PRO A 113 10.17 14.38 2.99
CA PRO A 113 9.73 15.70 3.43
C PRO A 113 8.61 15.59 4.48
N LYS A 114 8.73 16.32 5.58
CA LYS A 114 7.69 16.37 6.63
C LYS A 114 6.33 16.79 6.08
N TYR A 115 6.34 17.61 5.04
CA TYR A 115 5.13 18.12 4.37
C TYR A 115 5.22 17.82 2.88
N PRO A 116 4.55 16.76 2.41
CA PRO A 116 4.59 16.37 1.00
C PRO A 116 3.65 17.25 0.15
N ILE A 117 3.99 18.54 -0.03
CA ILE A 117 3.19 19.50 -0.84
C ILE A 117 2.94 18.94 -2.24
N VAL A 118 3.95 18.33 -2.86
CA VAL A 118 3.84 17.69 -4.18
C VAL A 118 2.86 16.50 -4.17
N ALA A 119 2.81 15.75 -3.07
CA ALA A 119 1.89 14.62 -2.95
C ALA A 119 0.44 15.09 -2.74
N PHE A 120 0.22 16.22 -2.06
CA PHE A 120 -1.10 16.87 -1.98
C PHE A 120 -1.58 17.36 -3.35
N ALA A 121 -0.70 17.98 -4.14
CA ALA A 121 -1.00 18.36 -5.52
C ALA A 121 -1.40 17.15 -6.37
N GLY A 122 -0.71 16.01 -6.22
CA GLY A 122 -1.05 14.76 -6.87
C GLY A 122 -2.43 14.22 -6.49
N THR A 123 -2.88 14.41 -5.26
CA THR A 123 -4.23 14.03 -4.80
C THR A 123 -5.30 14.92 -5.43
N LEU A 124 -5.06 16.23 -5.53
CA LEU A 124 -5.98 17.18 -6.17
C LEU A 124 -6.12 16.93 -7.67
N ILE A 125 -5.01 16.69 -8.38
CA ILE A 125 -4.98 16.38 -9.82
C ILE A 125 -5.80 15.11 -10.13
N ASN A 126 -5.85 14.15 -9.20
CA ASN A 126 -6.65 12.92 -9.35
C ASN A 126 -8.10 13.08 -8.83
N GLY A 127 -8.60 14.30 -8.69
CA GLY A 127 -9.98 14.59 -8.27
C GLY A 127 -10.30 14.15 -6.84
N ALA A 128 -9.29 14.10 -5.96
CA ALA A 128 -9.42 13.69 -4.56
C ALA A 128 -10.08 12.30 -4.36
N ARG A 129 -10.00 11.40 -5.35
CA ARG A 129 -10.50 10.03 -5.23
C ARG A 129 -9.85 9.29 -4.07
N GLY A 130 -10.66 8.48 -3.38
CA GLY A 130 -10.22 7.74 -2.21
C GLY A 130 -9.98 8.61 -0.96
N VAL A 131 -10.53 9.84 -0.92
CA VAL A 131 -10.50 10.73 0.26
C VAL A 131 -11.81 10.66 1.04
N TRP A 132 -12.93 10.62 0.33
CA TRP A 132 -14.28 10.69 0.89
C TRP A 132 -15.03 9.39 0.69
N ILE A 133 -15.91 9.06 1.67
CA ILE A 133 -16.84 7.93 1.52
C ILE A 133 -17.87 8.24 0.43
N ASP A 134 -18.29 7.21 -0.31
CA ASP A 134 -19.51 7.31 -1.11
C ASP A 134 -20.71 7.18 -0.16
N LYS A 135 -21.46 8.27 0.01
CA LYS A 135 -22.60 8.35 0.91
C LYS A 135 -23.70 7.32 0.64
N LYS A 136 -23.76 6.79 -0.58
CA LYS A 136 -24.74 5.76 -0.98
C LYS A 136 -24.53 4.42 -0.28
N ILE A 137 -23.37 4.21 0.36
CA ILE A 137 -23.00 2.93 0.95
C ILE A 137 -22.90 2.92 2.49
N ILE A 138 -23.24 4.03 3.14
CA ILE A 138 -23.05 4.21 4.59
C ILE A 138 -23.62 3.06 5.42
N ASN A 139 -24.72 2.44 4.98
CA ASN A 139 -25.41 1.34 5.67
C ASN A 139 -25.08 -0.04 5.08
N ARG A 140 -24.10 -0.16 4.18
CA ARG A 140 -23.74 -1.42 3.56
C ARG A 140 -22.95 -2.29 4.54
N GLU A 141 -23.30 -3.55 4.67
CA GLU A 141 -22.51 -4.51 5.43
C GLU A 141 -21.14 -4.74 4.76
N ALA A 142 -20.13 -5.02 5.57
CA ALA A 142 -18.84 -5.46 5.07
C ALA A 142 -18.96 -6.87 4.47
N PRO A 143 -18.19 -7.21 3.44
CA PRO A 143 -18.14 -8.58 2.93
C PRO A 143 -17.70 -9.54 4.06
N LYS A 144 -18.20 -10.77 4.02
CA LYS A 144 -17.83 -11.81 5.01
C LYS A 144 -16.36 -12.21 4.92
N GLU A 145 -15.83 -12.19 3.69
CA GLU A 145 -14.43 -12.48 3.41
C GLU A 145 -13.77 -11.22 2.84
N LEU A 146 -12.48 -11.06 3.11
CA LEU A 146 -11.70 -9.96 2.55
C LEU A 146 -11.54 -10.18 1.04
N LEU A 147 -11.71 -9.11 0.29
CA LEU A 147 -11.34 -9.09 -1.13
C LEU A 147 -9.82 -9.21 -1.26
N GLU A 148 -9.33 -9.73 -2.38
CA GLU A 148 -7.90 -9.79 -2.67
C GLU A 148 -7.57 -8.87 -3.86
N LEU A 149 -6.52 -8.07 -3.71
CA LEU A 149 -6.02 -7.21 -4.76
C LEU A 149 -4.51 -7.43 -4.98
N TRP A 150 -4.15 -7.88 -6.16
CA TRP A 150 -2.76 -8.09 -6.57
C TRP A 150 -2.23 -6.88 -7.33
N GLY A 151 -1.13 -6.29 -6.85
CA GLY A 151 -0.60 -5.08 -7.46
C GLY A 151 0.65 -4.54 -6.80
N PHE A 152 0.96 -3.28 -7.05
CA PHE A 152 2.02 -2.52 -6.40
C PHE A 152 1.64 -1.03 -6.34
N GLU A 153 2.23 -0.28 -5.41
CA GLU A 153 1.78 1.10 -5.11
C GLU A 153 1.77 2.02 -6.33
N ALA A 154 2.84 1.97 -7.14
CA ALA A 154 2.98 2.85 -8.30
C ALA A 154 2.12 2.44 -9.52
N SER A 155 1.37 1.32 -9.45
CA SER A 155 0.50 0.88 -10.54
C SER A 155 -0.68 1.84 -10.70
N PRO A 156 -0.86 2.47 -11.88
CA PRO A 156 -1.99 3.35 -12.13
C PRO A 156 -3.33 2.60 -12.09
N TYR A 157 -3.34 1.33 -12.50
CA TYR A 157 -4.53 0.48 -12.49
C TYR A 157 -4.93 0.08 -11.06
N SER A 158 -3.98 -0.41 -10.26
CA SER A 158 -4.23 -0.76 -8.86
C SER A 158 -4.69 0.45 -8.04
N ARG A 159 -4.18 1.65 -8.35
CA ARG A 159 -4.58 2.89 -7.69
C ARG A 159 -6.07 3.20 -7.87
N VAL A 160 -6.59 3.03 -9.08
CA VAL A 160 -8.02 3.26 -9.35
C VAL A 160 -8.87 2.30 -8.52
N VAL A 161 -8.51 1.02 -8.49
CA VAL A 161 -9.23 0.01 -7.71
C VAL A 161 -9.17 0.32 -6.22
N ARG A 162 -7.98 0.63 -5.66
CA ARG A 162 -7.84 1.02 -4.25
C ARG A 162 -8.66 2.25 -3.90
N GLY A 163 -8.72 3.24 -4.81
CA GLY A 163 -9.56 4.42 -4.63
C GLY A 163 -11.03 4.06 -4.46
N VAL A 164 -11.56 3.20 -5.34
CA VAL A 164 -12.95 2.72 -5.25
C VAL A 164 -13.18 1.91 -3.98
N LEU A 165 -12.28 0.97 -3.64
CA LEU A 165 -12.39 0.19 -2.40
C LEU A 165 -12.39 1.10 -1.16
N THR A 166 -11.60 2.18 -1.20
CA THR A 166 -11.57 3.18 -0.13
C THR A 166 -12.89 3.94 -0.03
N GLU A 167 -13.44 4.44 -1.15
CA GLU A 167 -14.71 5.17 -1.19
C GLU A 167 -15.89 4.29 -0.73
N LEU A 168 -15.79 2.99 -0.96
CA LEU A 168 -16.80 1.99 -0.58
C LEU A 168 -16.58 1.39 0.82
N GLU A 169 -15.56 1.81 1.59
CA GLU A 169 -15.15 1.20 2.87
C GLU A 169 -15.08 -0.35 2.81
N LEU A 170 -14.58 -0.89 1.70
CA LEU A 170 -14.41 -2.34 1.52
C LEU A 170 -13.01 -2.75 1.94
N PRO A 171 -12.85 -3.63 2.95
CA PRO A 171 -11.56 -4.12 3.37
C PRO A 171 -11.03 -5.15 2.37
N PHE A 172 -9.72 -5.22 2.23
CA PHE A 172 -9.09 -6.16 1.29
C PHE A 172 -7.67 -6.53 1.73
N VAL A 173 -7.21 -7.68 1.27
CA VAL A 173 -5.80 -8.06 1.34
C VAL A 173 -5.11 -7.49 0.11
N PHE A 174 -4.04 -6.74 0.32
CA PHE A 174 -3.19 -6.26 -0.76
C PHE A 174 -1.96 -7.15 -0.89
N HIS A 175 -1.91 -7.91 -1.97
CA HIS A 175 -0.77 -8.74 -2.33
C HIS A 175 0.20 -7.93 -3.18
N ASN A 176 1.32 -7.54 -2.59
CA ASN A 176 2.36 -6.85 -3.32
C ASN A 176 3.03 -7.78 -4.32
N VAL A 177 3.01 -7.40 -5.61
CA VAL A 177 3.73 -8.06 -6.72
C VAL A 177 4.63 -7.04 -7.39
N ALA A 178 5.50 -6.44 -6.61
CA ALA A 178 6.43 -5.41 -7.04
C ALA A 178 7.38 -5.93 -8.12
N LYS A 179 8.04 -5.03 -8.84
CA LYS A 179 9.07 -5.36 -9.82
C LYS A 179 10.33 -5.81 -9.08
N GLU A 180 10.69 -7.07 -9.25
CA GLU A 180 11.75 -7.73 -8.48
C GLU A 180 13.11 -7.62 -9.17
N ARG A 181 13.12 -7.49 -10.51
CA ARG A 181 14.32 -7.45 -11.35
C ARG A 181 14.27 -6.32 -12.37
N TRP A 182 15.42 -6.04 -12.96
CA TRP A 182 15.53 -5.11 -14.10
C TRP A 182 14.63 -5.49 -15.28
N GLN A 183 14.50 -6.79 -15.57
CA GLN A 183 13.65 -7.32 -16.65
C GLN A 183 12.16 -7.06 -16.44
N ASP A 184 11.75 -6.77 -15.21
CA ASP A 184 10.37 -6.45 -14.87
C ASP A 184 10.04 -4.96 -15.10
N GLN A 185 11.03 -4.13 -15.47
CA GLN A 185 10.86 -2.69 -15.67
C GLN A 185 10.06 -2.36 -16.94
N GLY A 186 9.51 -1.18 -16.96
CA GLY A 186 8.66 -0.68 -18.05
C GLY A 186 7.16 -0.96 -17.84
N PRO A 187 6.29 -0.35 -18.64
CA PRO A 187 4.87 -0.65 -18.67
C PRO A 187 4.64 -2.07 -19.21
N SER A 188 3.49 -2.66 -18.87
CA SER A 188 3.12 -4.01 -19.31
C SER A 188 3.13 -4.19 -20.83
N VAL A 189 2.89 -3.11 -21.57
CA VAL A 189 2.87 -3.09 -23.05
C VAL A 189 4.25 -2.86 -23.65
N LEU A 190 5.12 -2.10 -22.96
CA LEU A 190 6.46 -1.77 -23.42
C LEU A 190 7.47 -2.25 -22.38
N ARG A 191 7.93 -3.50 -22.50
CA ARG A 191 8.97 -4.03 -21.63
C ARG A 191 10.34 -3.68 -22.19
N LEU A 192 11.29 -3.39 -21.30
CA LEU A 192 12.65 -3.05 -21.71
C LEU A 192 13.39 -4.20 -22.36
N LYS A 193 13.00 -5.45 -22.05
CA LYS A 193 13.54 -6.65 -22.67
C LYS A 193 12.56 -7.22 -23.70
N PRO A 194 12.92 -7.31 -24.97
CA PRO A 194 12.08 -7.95 -25.99
C PRO A 194 11.93 -9.45 -25.72
N GLY A 195 10.82 -10.02 -26.19
CA GLY A 195 10.52 -11.45 -26.06
C GLY A 195 9.44 -11.76 -25.00
N LYS A 196 9.17 -13.05 -24.83
CA LYS A 196 8.21 -13.54 -23.85
C LYS A 196 8.68 -13.20 -22.44
N TYR A 197 7.79 -12.66 -21.63
CA TYR A 197 8.10 -12.37 -20.24
C TYR A 197 8.13 -13.66 -19.42
N ILE A 198 9.22 -13.86 -18.70
CA ILE A 198 9.40 -14.98 -17.78
C ILE A 198 9.60 -14.36 -16.39
N PRO A 199 8.68 -14.60 -15.43
CA PRO A 199 8.84 -14.11 -14.05
C PRO A 199 10.07 -14.75 -13.39
N LEU A 200 10.49 -14.19 -12.27
CA LEU A 200 11.51 -14.79 -11.42
C LEU A 200 10.94 -16.08 -10.81
N GLU A 201 11.62 -17.20 -10.98
CA GLU A 201 11.25 -18.47 -10.38
C GLU A 201 11.21 -18.35 -8.85
N GLY A 202 10.11 -18.80 -8.23
CA GLY A 202 9.84 -18.63 -6.81
C GLY A 202 9.49 -17.20 -6.39
N GLY A 203 9.51 -16.24 -7.31
CA GLY A 203 9.12 -14.86 -7.05
C GLY A 203 7.59 -14.67 -6.97
N LYS A 204 7.14 -13.62 -6.28
CA LYS A 204 5.68 -13.37 -6.12
C LYS A 204 4.96 -13.12 -7.45
N ARG A 205 5.65 -12.55 -8.44
CA ARG A 205 5.08 -12.30 -9.77
C ARG A 205 4.77 -13.59 -10.56
N GLU A 206 5.42 -14.70 -10.23
CA GLU A 206 5.14 -15.99 -10.85
C GLU A 206 3.69 -16.43 -10.63
N LYS A 207 3.09 -16.05 -9.50
CA LYS A 207 1.70 -16.39 -9.15
C LYS A 207 0.65 -15.68 -10.01
N VAL A 208 0.98 -14.53 -10.60
CA VAL A 208 0.02 -13.69 -11.35
C VAL A 208 0.29 -13.57 -12.85
N VAL A 209 1.49 -13.86 -13.31
CA VAL A 209 1.88 -13.71 -14.73
C VAL A 209 1.41 -14.82 -15.66
N PRO A 210 1.15 -16.05 -15.24
CA PRO A 210 0.63 -17.10 -16.15
C PRO A 210 -0.77 -16.79 -16.71
N VAL A 211 -1.44 -15.79 -16.14
CA VAL A 211 -2.83 -15.43 -16.47
C VAL A 211 -2.92 -14.31 -17.52
N MET A 212 -1.77 -13.84 -18.04
CA MET A 212 -1.73 -12.76 -19.05
C MET A 212 -1.32 -13.28 -20.44
#